data_4a8b72f22ff90150eb53403216dee23b
#
_entry.id   4a8b72f22ff90150eb53403216dee23b
#
_cell.length_a   1.000
_cell.length_b   1.000
_cell.length_c   1.000
_cell.angle_alpha   90.00
_cell.angle_beta   90.00
_cell.angle_gamma   90.00
#
_symmetry.space_group_name_H-M   'P 1'
#
loop_
_entity.id
_entity.type
_entity.pdbx_description
1 polymer ?
#
loop_
_entity_poly.entity_id
_entity_poly.type
_entity_poly.pdbx_seq_one_letter_code
_entity_poly.pdbx_strand_id
1 'polypeptide(L)'
;TGWNGKEALASPTNLFYQIVSRFAPHTLGAIYFGHTHEDQFEVFYFNDNGNDKSTDQSTEKAVSIAYIAPSITPYQNLNPTFRVYSVHPVTYEIMDYDQYYASIPTFDDLVESKANHGPVWRKLYSAREAYGDFHASSQRNTYKAGVELDHARWPWNAPLNGTFWAAVTDEMEQRPELVQTWAEYTSSM
;
A
#
# COMPACT_ATOMS: atom_id res chain seq x y z
N THR A 1 11.69 8.85 -0.91
CA THR A 1 11.52 8.69 -2.36
C THR A 1 10.96 9.98 -2.92
N GLY A 2 11.72 10.67 -3.77
CA GLY A 2 11.25 11.91 -4.39
C GLY A 2 10.25 11.60 -5.51
N TRP A 3 9.14 12.28 -5.52
CA TRP A 3 8.01 12.07 -6.43
C TRP A 3 8.37 12.12 -7.93
N ASN A 4 9.49 12.71 -8.29
CA ASN A 4 9.94 12.80 -9.69
C ASN A 4 11.45 12.59 -9.85
N GLY A 5 12.08 11.91 -8.91
CA GLY A 5 13.52 11.65 -8.91
C GLY A 5 14.42 12.86 -8.66
N LYS A 6 13.84 14.03 -8.39
CA LYS A 6 14.61 15.27 -8.15
C LYS A 6 14.81 15.58 -6.66
N GLU A 7 14.01 14.99 -5.79
CA GLU A 7 14.02 15.25 -4.34
C GLU A 7 14.88 14.28 -3.56
N ALA A 8 15.32 13.20 -4.20
CA ALA A 8 16.18 12.19 -3.59
C ALA A 8 17.57 12.17 -4.26
N LEU A 9 18.60 12.17 -3.44
CA LEU A 9 19.97 12.01 -3.90
C LEU A 9 20.25 10.53 -4.21
N ALA A 10 20.96 10.26 -5.31
CA ALA A 10 21.23 8.89 -5.76
C ALA A 10 21.97 8.04 -4.71
N SER A 11 23.03 8.59 -4.08
CA SER A 11 23.83 7.83 -3.11
C SER A 11 23.06 7.45 -1.84
N PRO A 12 22.32 8.36 -1.17
CA PRO A 12 21.47 7.99 -0.04
C PRO A 12 20.36 7.01 -0.43
N THR A 13 19.76 7.15 -1.60
CA THR A 13 18.73 6.23 -2.09
C THR A 13 19.30 4.82 -2.27
N ASN A 14 20.46 4.69 -2.91
CA ASN A 14 21.12 3.40 -3.09
C ASN A 14 21.47 2.75 -1.75
N LEU A 15 21.98 3.54 -0.79
CA LEU A 15 22.27 3.05 0.56
C LEU A 15 21.01 2.57 1.28
N PHE A 16 19.91 3.31 1.16
CA PHE A 16 18.62 2.92 1.71
C PHE A 16 18.14 1.58 1.15
N TYR A 17 18.19 1.40 -0.18
CA TYR A 17 17.85 0.12 -0.82
C TYR A 17 18.74 -1.03 -0.34
N GLN A 18 20.04 -0.82 -0.17
CA GLN A 18 20.95 -1.82 0.39
C GLN A 18 20.57 -2.21 1.81
N ILE A 19 20.18 -1.25 2.66
CA ILE A 19 19.71 -1.51 4.02
C ILE A 19 18.41 -2.33 3.98
N VAL A 20 17.43 -1.91 3.18
CA VAL A 20 16.16 -2.65 3.04
C VAL A 20 16.44 -4.07 2.56
N SER A 21 17.19 -4.24 1.47
CA SER A 21 17.53 -5.56 0.92
C SER A 21 18.24 -6.48 1.91
N ARG A 22 19.06 -5.92 2.79
CA ARG A 22 19.82 -6.70 3.79
C ARG A 22 18.99 -7.13 4.99
N PHE A 23 18.06 -6.30 5.43
CA PHE A 23 17.35 -6.48 6.70
C PHE A 23 15.89 -6.93 6.54
N ALA A 24 15.32 -6.79 5.36
CA ALA A 24 14.00 -7.30 5.06
C ALA A 24 14.04 -8.79 4.68
N PRO A 25 12.98 -9.55 4.96
CA PRO A 25 11.80 -9.18 5.72
C PRO A 25 11.98 -9.35 7.25
N HIS A 26 13.08 -9.95 7.71
CA HIS A 26 13.22 -10.43 9.10
C HIS A 26 13.31 -9.32 10.15
N THR A 27 13.88 -8.18 9.80
CA THR A 27 14.03 -7.03 10.70
C THR A 27 13.18 -5.84 10.24
N LEU A 28 13.08 -5.65 8.92
CA LEU A 28 12.28 -4.60 8.29
C LEU A 28 11.10 -5.24 7.56
N GLY A 29 10.00 -5.45 8.26
CA GLY A 29 8.78 -6.02 7.69
C GLY A 29 8.00 -5.03 6.84
N ALA A 30 7.98 -3.76 7.24
CA ALA A 30 7.32 -2.68 6.51
C ALA A 30 7.99 -1.33 6.81
N ILE A 31 7.76 -0.37 5.92
CA ILE A 31 8.27 1.00 6.01
C ILE A 31 7.08 1.95 5.89
N TYR A 32 7.11 3.08 6.61
CA TYR A 32 6.01 4.05 6.59
C TYR A 32 6.54 5.40 6.19
N PHE A 33 5.91 5.96 5.14
CA PHE A 33 6.17 7.30 4.66
C PHE A 33 4.90 8.15 4.70
N GLY A 34 5.09 9.46 4.69
CA GLY A 34 4.10 10.47 4.41
C GLY A 34 4.60 11.39 3.30
N HIS A 35 4.28 12.66 3.36
CA HIS A 35 4.77 13.75 2.51
C HIS A 35 3.95 14.00 1.24
N THR A 36 3.61 13.00 0.46
CA THR A 36 2.86 13.18 -0.80
C THR A 36 1.39 13.54 -0.57
N HIS A 37 0.85 13.26 0.61
CA HIS A 37 -0.55 13.38 1.00
C HIS A 37 -1.50 12.45 0.22
N GLU A 38 -0.96 11.55 -0.57
CA GLU A 38 -1.70 10.58 -1.38
C GLU A 38 -1.57 9.17 -0.80
N ASP A 39 -2.55 8.33 -1.10
CA ASP A 39 -2.51 6.91 -0.75
C ASP A 39 -1.70 6.15 -1.79
N GLN A 40 -0.49 5.78 -1.42
CA GLN A 40 0.45 5.10 -2.29
C GLN A 40 1.13 3.95 -1.57
N PHE A 41 1.76 3.06 -2.34
CA PHE A 41 2.66 2.03 -1.81
C PHE A 41 3.82 1.76 -2.78
N GLU A 42 4.94 1.26 -2.24
CA GLU A 42 6.10 0.84 -3.02
C GLU A 42 6.57 -0.53 -2.55
N VAL A 43 6.72 -1.48 -3.48
CA VAL A 43 7.25 -2.81 -3.19
C VAL A 43 8.75 -2.82 -3.37
N PHE A 44 9.47 -3.36 -2.40
CA PHE A 44 10.92 -3.55 -2.48
C PHE A 44 11.23 -4.99 -2.87
N TYR A 45 12.07 -5.14 -3.90
CA TYR A 45 12.50 -6.43 -4.41
C TYR A 45 13.97 -6.69 -4.08
N PHE A 46 14.29 -7.94 -3.78
CA PHE A 46 15.66 -8.35 -3.52
C PHE A 46 16.49 -8.25 -4.81
N ASN A 47 17.68 -7.67 -4.70
CA ASN A 47 18.61 -7.56 -5.80
C ASN A 47 19.93 -8.24 -5.41
N ASP A 48 20.23 -9.39 -5.99
CA ASP A 48 21.39 -10.23 -5.64
C ASP A 48 22.74 -9.56 -5.94
N ASN A 49 22.80 -8.62 -6.88
CA ASN A 49 24.08 -8.26 -7.48
C ASN A 49 24.44 -6.76 -7.46
N GLY A 50 23.72 -5.91 -6.73
CA GLY A 50 24.07 -4.48 -6.60
C GLY A 50 24.36 -3.71 -7.92
N ASN A 51 24.67 -4.40 -8.98
CA ASN A 51 24.93 -3.93 -10.34
C ASN A 51 23.96 -4.50 -11.39
N ASP A 52 23.10 -5.42 -10.99
CA ASP A 52 22.19 -6.03 -11.94
C ASP A 52 21.01 -5.09 -12.19
N LYS A 53 20.90 -4.65 -13.43
CA LYS A 53 19.72 -3.96 -13.96
C LYS A 53 18.56 -4.96 -14.18
N SER A 54 18.55 -6.07 -13.45
CA SER A 54 17.47 -7.02 -13.58
C SER A 54 16.19 -6.34 -13.10
N THR A 55 15.28 -6.17 -14.03
CA THR A 55 13.92 -5.66 -13.81
C THR A 55 13.00 -6.78 -13.31
N ASP A 56 13.56 -7.87 -12.78
CA ASP A 56 12.79 -8.99 -12.27
C ASP A 56 12.10 -8.59 -10.97
N GLN A 57 10.86 -8.15 -11.10
CA GLN A 57 9.95 -7.78 -10.04
C GLN A 57 9.00 -8.93 -9.70
N SER A 58 9.47 -10.17 -9.79
CA SER A 58 8.65 -11.32 -9.44
C SER A 58 8.25 -11.28 -7.97
N THR A 59 7.04 -11.73 -7.69
CA THR A 59 6.48 -11.82 -6.34
C THR A 59 7.40 -12.57 -5.35
N GLU A 60 8.18 -13.54 -5.85
CA GLU A 60 9.15 -14.31 -5.05
C GLU A 60 10.32 -13.45 -4.54
N LYS A 61 10.64 -12.36 -5.21
CA LYS A 61 11.72 -11.43 -4.83
C LYS A 61 11.25 -10.26 -3.99
N ALA A 62 9.95 -10.11 -3.76
CA ALA A 62 9.42 -9.06 -2.91
C ALA A 62 9.82 -9.29 -1.45
N VAL A 63 10.55 -8.34 -0.87
CA VAL A 63 11.11 -8.49 0.48
C VAL A 63 10.50 -7.53 1.50
N SER A 64 9.97 -6.39 1.06
CA SER A 64 9.34 -5.42 1.95
C SER A 64 8.34 -4.54 1.19
N ILE A 65 7.62 -3.75 1.95
CA ILE A 65 6.62 -2.80 1.47
C ILE A 65 6.83 -1.45 2.15
N ALA A 66 6.72 -0.36 1.38
CA ALA A 66 6.52 0.97 1.93
C ALA A 66 5.05 1.38 1.76
N TYR A 67 4.43 1.73 2.86
CA TYR A 67 3.12 2.37 2.91
C TYR A 67 3.31 3.88 2.95
N ILE A 68 2.77 4.58 1.98
CA ILE A 68 2.75 6.04 1.93
C ILE A 68 1.34 6.44 2.28
N ALA A 69 1.16 6.95 3.49
CA ALA A 69 -0.17 7.26 4.00
C ALA A 69 -0.62 8.65 3.55
N PRO A 70 -1.92 8.81 3.25
CA PRO A 70 -2.50 10.12 2.98
C PRO A 70 -2.48 11.01 4.23
N SER A 71 -2.84 12.27 4.06
CA SER A 71 -2.75 13.30 5.09
C SER A 71 -4.10 13.68 5.68
N ILE A 72 -4.09 13.99 6.98
CA ILE A 72 -5.21 14.66 7.63
C ILE A 72 -5.36 16.15 7.21
N THR A 73 -4.32 16.70 6.58
CA THR A 73 -4.31 18.07 6.08
C THR A 73 -4.91 18.11 4.67
N PRO A 74 -5.99 18.85 4.45
CA PRO A 74 -6.62 19.00 3.14
C PRO A 74 -5.76 19.89 2.24
N TYR A 75 -4.84 19.29 1.53
CA TYR A 75 -3.93 19.97 0.60
C TYR A 75 -4.27 19.58 -0.84
N GLN A 76 -4.18 20.51 -1.78
CA GLN A 76 -4.50 20.30 -3.21
C GLN A 76 -5.90 19.73 -3.47
N ASN A 77 -6.89 20.15 -2.67
CA ASN A 77 -8.28 19.69 -2.74
C ASN A 77 -8.51 18.22 -2.38
N LEU A 78 -7.54 17.58 -1.75
CA LEU A 78 -7.73 16.26 -1.17
C LEU A 78 -8.52 16.34 0.13
N ASN A 79 -9.40 15.40 0.37
CA ASN A 79 -10.11 15.31 1.64
C ASN A 79 -9.16 14.91 2.77
N PRO A 80 -9.37 15.41 4.00
CA PRO A 80 -8.68 14.87 5.18
C PRO A 80 -8.85 13.37 5.29
N THR A 81 -7.76 12.65 5.49
CA THR A 81 -7.77 11.20 5.60
C THR A 81 -6.82 10.70 6.68
N PHE A 82 -7.13 9.55 7.25
CA PHE A 82 -6.21 8.82 8.11
C PHE A 82 -6.38 7.32 7.92
N ARG A 83 -5.39 6.57 8.36
CA ARG A 83 -5.35 5.12 8.24
C ARG A 83 -5.20 4.46 9.60
N VAL A 84 -5.95 3.37 9.81
CA VAL A 84 -5.85 2.52 11.01
C VAL A 84 -5.32 1.17 10.59
N TYR A 85 -4.17 0.78 11.12
CA TYR A 85 -3.56 -0.51 10.84
C TYR A 85 -3.98 -1.56 11.84
N SER A 86 -4.37 -2.73 11.37
CA SER A 86 -4.53 -3.95 12.15
C SER A 86 -3.21 -4.71 12.15
N VAL A 87 -2.62 -4.91 13.33
CA VAL A 87 -1.28 -5.46 13.50
C VAL A 87 -1.34 -6.79 14.25
N HIS A 88 -0.60 -7.79 13.80
CA HIS A 88 -0.50 -9.06 14.51
C HIS A 88 0.21 -8.85 15.86
N PRO A 89 -0.38 -9.30 16.99
CA PRO A 89 0.09 -8.92 18.33
C PRO A 89 1.45 -9.52 18.72
N VAL A 90 1.93 -10.52 17.99
CA VAL A 90 3.19 -11.20 18.28
C VAL A 90 4.26 -10.88 17.25
N THR A 91 3.91 -10.92 15.94
CA THR A 91 4.88 -10.69 14.86
C THR A 91 4.99 -9.24 14.43
N TYR A 92 4.02 -8.40 14.84
CA TYR A 92 3.89 -7.00 14.45
C TYR A 92 3.71 -6.76 12.95
N GLU A 93 3.40 -7.81 12.19
CA GLU A 93 3.08 -7.72 10.77
C GLU A 93 1.71 -7.05 10.57
N ILE A 94 1.59 -6.32 9.46
CA ILE A 94 0.33 -5.68 9.07
C ILE A 94 -0.62 -6.75 8.53
N MET A 95 -1.74 -6.92 9.21
CA MET A 95 -2.78 -7.88 8.82
C MET A 95 -3.84 -7.26 7.91
N ASP A 96 -4.10 -5.96 8.11
CA ASP A 96 -5.02 -5.17 7.30
C ASP A 96 -4.82 -3.69 7.61
N TYR A 97 -5.47 -2.81 6.85
CA TYR A 97 -5.73 -1.44 7.26
C TYR A 97 -7.06 -0.93 6.73
N ASP A 98 -7.67 -0.04 7.50
CA ASP A 98 -8.84 0.72 7.12
C ASP A 98 -8.47 2.16 6.82
N GLN A 99 -8.90 2.64 5.66
CA GLN A 99 -8.75 4.02 5.24
C GLN A 99 -10.03 4.80 5.55
N TYR A 100 -9.89 5.93 6.24
CA TYR A 100 -11.00 6.84 6.59
C TYR A 100 -10.79 8.21 5.97
N TYR A 101 -11.87 8.85 5.56
CA TYR A 101 -11.87 10.20 5.03
C TYR A 101 -13.02 11.04 5.61
N ALA A 102 -12.88 12.36 5.53
CA ALA A 102 -13.94 13.30 5.80
C ALA A 102 -14.13 14.23 4.60
N SER A 103 -15.33 14.27 4.06
CA SER A 103 -15.64 15.05 2.85
C SER A 103 -15.63 16.56 3.14
N ILE A 104 -14.72 17.32 2.53
CA ILE A 104 -14.62 18.78 2.67
C ILE A 104 -15.95 19.48 2.33
N PRO A 105 -16.66 19.14 1.24
CA PRO A 105 -17.92 19.79 0.91
C PRO A 105 -18.99 19.70 2.01
N THR A 106 -18.89 18.77 2.94
CA THR A 106 -19.84 18.61 4.04
C THR A 106 -19.47 19.42 5.28
N PHE A 107 -18.33 20.15 5.28
CA PHE A 107 -17.89 20.91 6.46
C PHE A 107 -18.77 22.15 6.70
N ASP A 108 -19.28 22.77 5.64
CA ASP A 108 -20.19 23.91 5.75
C ASP A 108 -21.50 23.50 6.44
N ASP A 109 -22.03 22.31 6.14
CA ASP A 109 -23.22 21.77 6.80
C ASP A 109 -23.02 21.58 8.31
N LEU A 110 -21.80 21.26 8.75
CA LEU A 110 -21.45 21.13 10.17
C LEU A 110 -21.48 22.48 10.91
N VAL A 111 -21.06 23.54 10.25
CA VAL A 111 -21.08 24.89 10.81
C VAL A 111 -22.52 25.39 10.98
N GLU A 112 -23.36 25.18 9.98
CA GLU A 112 -24.77 25.57 10.00
C GLU A 112 -25.58 24.77 11.04
N SER A 113 -25.31 23.49 11.21
CA SER A 113 -26.01 22.63 12.16
C SER A 113 -25.70 22.94 13.62
N LYS A 114 -24.72 23.83 13.90
CA LYS A 114 -24.18 24.12 15.24
C LYS A 114 -23.78 22.85 16.00
N ALA A 115 -23.52 21.78 15.28
CA ALA A 115 -23.06 20.54 15.85
C ALA A 115 -21.63 20.76 16.36
N ASN A 116 -21.43 20.65 17.66
CA ASN A 116 -20.10 20.64 18.30
C ASN A 116 -19.31 19.37 17.94
N HIS A 117 -19.56 18.81 16.76
CA HIS A 117 -18.99 17.59 16.28
C HIS A 117 -18.00 17.96 15.16
N GLY A 118 -16.79 17.51 15.28
CA GLY A 118 -15.80 17.65 14.23
C GLY A 118 -16.22 16.92 12.93
N PRO A 119 -15.30 16.80 11.99
CA PRO A 119 -15.55 16.13 10.71
C PRO A 119 -16.20 14.75 10.90
N VAL A 120 -17.15 14.42 10.03
CA VAL A 120 -17.76 13.08 10.00
C VAL A 120 -16.85 12.17 9.22
N TRP A 121 -16.13 11.32 9.93
CA TRP A 121 -15.25 10.32 9.35
C TRP A 121 -16.04 9.13 8.80
N ARG A 122 -15.73 8.75 7.59
CA ARG A 122 -16.32 7.59 6.90
C ARG A 122 -15.21 6.67 6.45
N LYS A 123 -15.46 5.37 6.56
CA LYS A 123 -14.55 4.36 6.00
C LYS A 123 -14.61 4.44 4.47
N LEU A 124 -13.47 4.54 3.83
CA LEU A 124 -13.32 4.51 2.38
C LEU A 124 -13.21 3.07 1.90
N TYR A 125 -12.24 2.31 2.45
CA TYR A 125 -12.02 0.90 2.13
C TYR A 125 -11.20 0.19 3.22
N SER A 126 -11.18 -1.14 3.18
CA SER A 126 -10.14 -1.97 3.80
C SER A 126 -9.19 -2.47 2.73
N ALA A 127 -7.90 -2.55 3.01
CA ALA A 127 -6.91 -3.02 2.03
C ALA A 127 -7.18 -4.47 1.59
N ARG A 128 -7.50 -5.33 2.53
CA ARG A 128 -7.81 -6.73 2.24
C ARG A 128 -9.09 -6.92 1.44
N GLU A 129 -10.10 -6.10 1.67
CA GLU A 129 -11.35 -6.12 0.94
C GLU A 129 -11.17 -5.59 -0.50
N ALA A 130 -10.40 -4.51 -0.65
CA ALA A 130 -10.18 -3.86 -1.93
C ALA A 130 -9.23 -4.64 -2.86
N TYR A 131 -8.18 -5.25 -2.30
CA TYR A 131 -7.07 -5.81 -3.07
C TYR A 131 -6.82 -7.30 -2.82
N GLY A 132 -7.57 -7.95 -1.93
CA GLY A 132 -7.30 -9.33 -1.52
C GLY A 132 -7.90 -10.42 -2.39
N ASP A 133 -8.64 -10.08 -3.45
CA ASP A 133 -9.22 -11.04 -4.40
C ASP A 133 -8.33 -11.14 -5.65
N PHE A 134 -7.78 -12.33 -5.87
CA PHE A 134 -6.90 -12.65 -7.01
C PHE A 134 -7.61 -13.55 -8.00
N HIS A 135 -7.38 -13.33 -9.30
CA HIS A 135 -7.96 -14.17 -10.36
C HIS A 135 -6.95 -15.26 -10.76
N ALA A 136 -7.47 -16.45 -11.01
CA ALA A 136 -6.68 -17.62 -11.38
C ALA A 136 -5.95 -17.52 -12.74
N SER A 137 -6.21 -16.47 -13.52
CA SER A 137 -5.66 -16.32 -14.87
C SER A 137 -4.20 -15.89 -14.93
N SER A 138 -3.61 -15.44 -13.84
CA SER A 138 -2.18 -15.15 -13.80
C SER A 138 -1.39 -16.45 -13.72
N GLN A 139 -0.91 -16.94 -14.86
CA GLN A 139 -0.07 -18.17 -14.98
C GLN A 139 1.25 -18.10 -14.16
N ARG A 140 1.47 -17.01 -13.41
CA ARG A 140 2.59 -16.83 -12.48
C ARG A 140 2.22 -17.15 -11.03
N ASN A 141 0.97 -17.45 -10.73
CA ASN A 141 0.45 -17.66 -9.37
C ASN A 141 0.69 -19.06 -8.81
N THR A 142 1.87 -19.62 -9.00
CA THR A 142 2.35 -20.64 -8.10
C THR A 142 2.96 -19.97 -6.87
N TYR A 143 2.10 -19.44 -5.99
CA TYR A 143 2.54 -19.10 -4.65
C TYR A 143 3.10 -20.36 -3.99
N LYS A 144 4.38 -20.36 -3.64
CA LYS A 144 5.07 -21.47 -2.94
C LYS A 144 4.45 -21.83 -1.57
N ALA A 145 3.36 -21.21 -1.18
CA ALA A 145 2.57 -21.59 -0.01
C ALA A 145 1.67 -22.81 -0.25
N GLY A 146 1.76 -23.49 -1.39
CA GLY A 146 1.00 -24.73 -1.64
C GLY A 146 -0.51 -24.55 -1.78
N VAL A 147 -0.99 -23.36 -2.03
CA VAL A 147 -2.40 -23.07 -2.24
C VAL A 147 -2.64 -22.88 -3.74
N GLU A 148 -3.32 -23.84 -4.33
CA GLU A 148 -3.83 -23.75 -5.70
C GLU A 148 -5.01 -22.76 -5.69
N LEU A 149 -4.81 -21.58 -6.30
CA LEU A 149 -5.78 -20.48 -6.24
C LEU A 149 -6.63 -20.45 -7.51
N ASP A 150 -7.68 -21.23 -7.53
CA ASP A 150 -8.80 -20.99 -8.45
C ASP A 150 -9.76 -20.01 -7.77
N HIS A 151 -9.73 -18.71 -8.12
CA HIS A 151 -10.40 -17.61 -7.42
C HIS A 151 -10.07 -17.54 -5.93
N ALA A 152 -8.84 -17.31 -5.56
CA ALA A 152 -8.46 -17.30 -4.16
C ALA A 152 -8.38 -15.90 -3.62
N ARG A 153 -9.02 -15.76 -2.50
CA ARG A 153 -8.82 -14.62 -1.61
C ARG A 153 -7.52 -14.79 -0.82
N TRP A 154 -6.76 -13.71 -0.65
CA TRP A 154 -5.59 -13.73 0.21
C TRP A 154 -5.96 -14.27 1.60
N PRO A 155 -5.23 -15.27 2.14
CA PRO A 155 -5.62 -15.92 3.39
C PRO A 155 -5.81 -14.90 4.52
N TRP A 156 -6.91 -14.99 5.25
CA TRP A 156 -7.27 -14.03 6.30
C TRP A 156 -6.22 -13.92 7.42
N ASN A 157 -5.45 -14.98 7.65
CA ASN A 157 -4.39 -15.08 8.64
C ASN A 157 -2.98 -14.79 8.07
N ALA A 158 -2.86 -14.45 6.80
CA ALA A 158 -1.60 -14.05 6.18
C ALA A 158 -1.46 -12.51 6.21
N PRO A 159 -0.27 -11.97 6.48
CA PRO A 159 -0.04 -10.54 6.52
C PRO A 159 -0.08 -9.90 5.13
N LEU A 160 -0.37 -8.60 5.08
CA LEU A 160 -0.26 -7.78 3.89
C LEU A 160 1.20 -7.30 3.70
N ASN A 161 2.10 -8.24 3.47
CA ASN A 161 3.53 -8.00 3.34
C ASN A 161 3.95 -7.66 1.89
N GLY A 162 5.27 -7.61 1.62
CA GLY A 162 5.79 -7.34 0.28
C GLY A 162 5.26 -8.31 -0.78
N THR A 163 5.12 -9.61 -0.45
CA THR A 163 4.58 -10.64 -1.35
C THR A 163 3.12 -10.37 -1.72
N PHE A 164 2.29 -9.97 -0.75
CA PHE A 164 0.91 -9.58 -1.01
C PHE A 164 0.85 -8.42 -2.01
N TRP A 165 1.59 -7.35 -1.76
CA TRP A 165 1.55 -6.16 -2.60
C TRP A 165 2.18 -6.36 -3.97
N ALA A 166 3.19 -7.23 -4.08
CA ALA A 166 3.71 -7.65 -5.38
C ALA A 166 2.65 -8.41 -6.18
N ALA A 167 1.87 -9.28 -5.52
CA ALA A 167 0.76 -9.96 -6.17
C ALA A 167 -0.35 -8.98 -6.60
N VAL A 168 -0.63 -7.96 -5.81
CA VAL A 168 -1.57 -6.88 -6.20
C VAL A 168 -1.07 -6.13 -7.43
N THR A 169 0.24 -5.81 -7.52
CA THR A 169 0.79 -5.16 -8.73
C THR A 169 0.71 -6.08 -9.96
N ASP A 170 0.95 -7.37 -9.82
CA ASP A 170 0.77 -8.35 -10.91
C ASP A 170 -0.69 -8.41 -11.37
N GLU A 171 -1.65 -8.36 -10.45
CA GLU A 171 -3.08 -8.28 -10.78
C GLU A 171 -3.44 -6.95 -11.47
N MET A 172 -2.88 -5.83 -11.04
CA MET A 172 -3.08 -4.53 -11.66
C MET A 172 -2.62 -4.49 -13.12
N GLU A 173 -1.53 -5.20 -13.47
CA GLU A 173 -1.07 -5.32 -14.85
C GLU A 173 -2.08 -6.06 -15.76
N GLN A 174 -2.86 -6.97 -15.20
CA GLN A 174 -3.82 -7.80 -15.92
C GLN A 174 -5.25 -7.27 -15.85
N ARG A 175 -5.56 -6.45 -14.85
CA ARG A 175 -6.89 -5.95 -14.53
C ARG A 175 -6.90 -4.42 -14.43
N PRO A 176 -7.12 -3.72 -15.55
CA PRO A 176 -7.19 -2.26 -15.56
C PRO A 176 -8.22 -1.67 -14.59
N GLU A 177 -9.31 -2.40 -14.30
CA GLU A 177 -10.33 -2.00 -13.34
C GLU A 177 -9.77 -1.89 -11.90
N LEU A 178 -8.78 -2.70 -11.54
CA LEU A 178 -8.13 -2.61 -10.22
C LEU A 178 -7.25 -1.35 -10.12
N VAL A 179 -6.59 -0.97 -11.22
CA VAL A 179 -5.86 0.30 -11.31
C VAL A 179 -6.82 1.48 -11.19
N GLN A 180 -7.99 1.39 -11.84
CA GLN A 180 -9.01 2.42 -11.72
C GLN A 180 -9.53 2.54 -10.28
N THR A 181 -9.82 1.42 -9.61
CA THR A 181 -10.22 1.40 -8.19
C THR A 181 -9.16 2.06 -7.30
N TRP A 182 -7.90 1.72 -7.52
CA TRP A 182 -6.79 2.35 -6.80
C TRP A 182 -6.73 3.86 -7.06
N ALA A 183 -6.86 4.30 -8.31
CA ALA A 183 -6.86 5.71 -8.68
C ALA A 183 -8.05 6.47 -8.07
N GLU A 184 -9.23 5.85 -8.00
CA GLU A 184 -10.41 6.41 -7.35
C GLU A 184 -10.19 6.59 -5.84
N TYR A 185 -9.59 5.62 -5.16
CA TYR A 185 -9.25 5.74 -3.75
C TYR A 185 -8.22 6.84 -3.48
N THR A 186 -7.19 6.93 -4.33
CA THR A 186 -6.18 7.98 -4.25
C THR A 186 -6.75 9.37 -4.51
N SER A 187 -7.71 9.50 -5.44
CA SER A 187 -8.33 10.77 -5.83
C SER A 187 -9.55 11.17 -5.00
N SER A 188 -10.16 10.23 -4.27
CA SER A 188 -11.32 10.48 -3.40
C SER A 188 -10.93 11.15 -2.09
N MET A 189 -9.64 11.26 -1.87
CA MET A 189 -9.06 11.90 -0.71
C MET A 189 -8.98 13.40 -0.88
#